data_6c6be0a9ab2930fd022e5c2f6471dec1
#
_entry.id   6c6be0a9ab2930fd022e5c2f6471dec1
#
_cell.length_a   1.000
_cell.length_b   1.000
_cell.length_c   1.000
_cell.angle_alpha   90.00
_cell.angle_beta   90.00
_cell.angle_gamma   90.00
#
_symmetry.space_group_name_H-M   'P 1'
#
loop_
_entity.id
_entity.type
_entity.pdbx_description
1 polymer ?
#
loop_
_entity_poly.entity_id
_entity_poly.type
_entity_poly.pdbx_seq_one_letter_code
_entity_poly.pdbx_strand_id
1 'polypeptide(L)'
;MEKKTLFMLCGSVIAFLLILLFGVLLLSIFNPKYYTYEQAEQLIKEATEEYYQLNPAGLPVDDGKYNLSYEALVQAELIKPLNEVLEDGDTCSASITIVKQESIYSYIPILNCGDAYTTRSLVDKILADNQVVTQDSGLYQDNGEYYFKGKVSNNYVAFGSYEKKNKETPFLWRIVSIKDNEIKLKAMSNIGTKVTWDSRYNSNENKESGYNDFDYSEIKDALRDLETTFNHRYENAQIDLSKLKASNLCIGKRELSDPLSKGNLECTVLSKDKYFFGTITPYEYMRASTDKDCVNASSLACQNYNYLALTDSEWTITAVGSNSYGIFAYDDDEYEIYKANTAKHIFPTITLSEFAYYNGGNGTAEDPYLIR
;
A
#
# COMPACT_ATOMS: atom_id res chain seq x y z
N MET A 1 34.09 54.56 -37.69
CA MET A 1 33.90 53.42 -36.81
C MET A 1 34.77 52.27 -37.30
N GLU A 2 35.78 51.87 -36.56
CA GLU A 2 36.73 50.84 -36.99
C GLU A 2 36.06 49.47 -37.11
N LYS A 3 36.45 48.72 -38.16
CA LYS A 3 35.89 47.36 -38.43
C LYS A 3 35.86 46.43 -37.19
N LYS A 4 36.78 46.62 -36.27
CA LYS A 4 36.83 45.85 -34.98
C LYS A 4 35.63 46.14 -34.04
N THR A 5 35.18 47.41 -33.98
CA THR A 5 34.05 47.83 -33.13
C THR A 5 32.72 47.29 -33.68
N LEU A 6 32.63 47.23 -35.02
CA LEU A 6 31.44 46.68 -35.68
C LEU A 6 31.35 45.15 -35.45
N PHE A 7 32.46 44.42 -35.50
CA PHE A 7 32.52 42.98 -35.23
C PHE A 7 32.19 42.64 -33.73
N MET A 8 32.65 43.46 -32.79
CA MET A 8 32.30 43.31 -31.38
C MET A 8 30.82 43.57 -31.12
N LEU A 9 30.24 44.59 -31.74
CA LEU A 9 28.81 44.90 -31.62
C LEU A 9 27.94 43.76 -32.21
N CYS A 10 28.28 43.25 -33.41
CA CYS A 10 27.58 42.13 -34.01
C CYS A 10 27.70 40.84 -33.17
N GLY A 11 28.89 40.56 -32.62
CA GLY A 11 29.09 39.38 -31.72
C GLY A 11 28.30 39.45 -30.43
N SER A 12 28.19 40.63 -29.81
CA SER A 12 27.40 40.81 -28.58
C SER A 12 25.90 40.69 -28.82
N VAL A 13 25.39 41.20 -29.97
CA VAL A 13 23.98 41.07 -30.34
C VAL A 13 23.62 39.60 -30.62
N ILE A 14 24.48 38.85 -31.31
CA ILE A 14 24.27 37.41 -31.58
C ILE A 14 24.29 36.62 -30.28
N ALA A 15 25.25 36.90 -29.38
CA ALA A 15 25.29 36.22 -28.05
C ALA A 15 24.04 36.52 -27.23
N PHE A 16 23.55 37.73 -27.23
CA PHE A 16 22.31 38.12 -26.52
C PHE A 16 21.08 37.42 -27.11
N LEU A 17 20.97 37.33 -28.44
CA LEU A 17 19.88 36.60 -29.10
C LEU A 17 19.93 35.10 -28.81
N LEU A 18 21.13 34.50 -28.76
CA LEU A 18 21.29 33.08 -28.38
C LEU A 18 20.89 32.82 -26.93
N ILE A 19 21.24 33.73 -26.01
CA ILE A 19 20.81 33.63 -24.59
C ILE A 19 19.29 33.75 -24.46
N LEU A 20 18.67 34.70 -25.21
CA LEU A 20 17.21 34.83 -25.24
C LEU A 20 16.53 33.58 -25.83
N LEU A 21 17.07 33.05 -26.94
CA LEU A 21 16.54 31.84 -27.57
C LEU A 21 16.65 30.62 -26.63
N PHE A 22 17.79 30.48 -25.95
CA PHE A 22 18.03 29.44 -24.97
C PHE A 22 17.12 29.61 -23.75
N GLY A 23 16.90 30.84 -23.29
CA GLY A 23 15.96 31.18 -22.22
C GLY A 23 14.51 30.83 -22.59
N VAL A 24 14.06 31.14 -23.80
CA VAL A 24 12.73 30.78 -24.33
C VAL A 24 12.60 29.25 -24.47
N LEU A 25 13.67 28.58 -24.96
CA LEU A 25 13.69 27.13 -25.08
C LEU A 25 13.62 26.44 -23.71
N LEU A 26 14.35 26.94 -22.71
CA LEU A 26 14.26 26.46 -21.33
C LEU A 26 12.86 26.69 -20.75
N LEU A 27 12.26 27.86 -20.96
CA LEU A 27 10.91 28.16 -20.51
C LEU A 27 9.85 27.25 -21.17
N SER A 28 10.03 26.88 -22.46
CA SER A 28 9.14 25.94 -23.13
C SER A 28 9.30 24.48 -22.66
N ILE A 29 10.49 24.12 -22.15
CA ILE A 29 10.75 22.81 -21.54
C ILE A 29 10.16 22.76 -20.12
N PHE A 30 10.22 23.87 -19.38
CA PHE A 30 9.70 23.97 -18.01
C PHE A 30 8.19 24.30 -17.93
N ASN A 31 7.57 24.80 -19.00
CA ASN A 31 6.11 24.99 -19.13
C ASN A 31 5.63 24.27 -20.39
N PRO A 32 5.40 22.95 -20.36
CA PRO A 32 4.84 22.24 -21.50
C PRO A 32 3.47 22.85 -21.84
N LYS A 33 3.15 22.92 -23.11
CA LYS A 33 1.86 23.46 -23.59
C LYS A 33 0.70 22.63 -23.05
N TYR A 34 0.92 21.31 -22.92
CA TYR A 34 -0.02 20.34 -22.38
C TYR A 34 0.67 19.43 -21.37
N TYR A 35 -0.10 18.89 -20.44
CA TYR A 35 0.34 17.95 -19.42
C TYR A 35 0.16 16.51 -19.90
N THR A 36 0.86 15.56 -19.28
CA THR A 36 0.52 14.14 -19.42
C THR A 36 -0.76 13.83 -18.65
N TYR A 37 -1.38 12.67 -18.91
CA TYR A 37 -2.60 12.26 -18.20
C TYR A 37 -2.37 12.17 -16.69
N GLU A 38 -1.23 11.60 -16.26
CA GLU A 38 -0.86 11.49 -14.85
C GLU A 38 -0.63 12.86 -14.21
N GLN A 39 0.01 13.77 -14.93
CA GLN A 39 0.18 15.15 -14.48
C GLN A 39 -1.17 15.87 -14.37
N ALA A 40 -2.08 15.64 -15.32
CA ALA A 40 -3.42 16.20 -15.29
C ALA A 40 -4.20 15.70 -14.07
N GLU A 41 -4.12 14.40 -13.76
CA GLU A 41 -4.76 13.87 -12.54
C GLU A 41 -4.15 14.46 -11.27
N GLN A 42 -2.83 14.66 -11.21
CA GLN A 42 -2.19 15.33 -10.07
C GLN A 42 -2.70 16.78 -9.93
N LEU A 43 -2.80 17.54 -11.03
CA LEU A 43 -3.35 18.90 -11.02
C LEU A 43 -4.82 18.92 -10.55
N ILE A 44 -5.62 17.94 -10.97
CA ILE A 44 -7.03 17.81 -10.52
C ILE A 44 -7.09 17.56 -9.02
N LYS A 45 -6.21 16.71 -8.49
CA LYS A 45 -6.11 16.43 -7.05
C LYS A 45 -5.74 17.71 -6.29
N GLU A 46 -4.70 18.42 -6.69
CA GLU A 46 -4.24 19.66 -6.05
C GLU A 46 -5.32 20.74 -6.07
N ALA A 47 -6.01 20.93 -7.22
CA ALA A 47 -7.13 21.84 -7.33
C ALA A 47 -8.31 21.44 -6.42
N THR A 48 -8.53 20.15 -6.21
CA THR A 48 -9.58 19.66 -5.29
C THR A 48 -9.21 19.94 -3.84
N GLU A 49 -7.96 19.74 -3.46
CA GLU A 49 -7.47 20.06 -2.12
C GLU A 49 -7.63 21.56 -1.83
N GLU A 50 -7.26 22.42 -2.79
CA GLU A 50 -7.43 23.88 -2.67
C GLU A 50 -8.91 24.26 -2.60
N TYR A 51 -9.77 23.63 -3.42
CA TYR A 51 -11.24 23.87 -3.41
C TYR A 51 -11.83 23.69 -2.00
N TYR A 52 -11.44 22.60 -1.31
CA TYR A 52 -11.96 22.34 0.03
C TYR A 52 -11.22 23.12 1.14
N GLN A 53 -9.99 23.56 0.90
CA GLN A 53 -9.35 24.55 1.79
C GLN A 53 -10.08 25.90 1.77
N LEU A 54 -10.54 26.33 0.61
CA LEU A 54 -11.35 27.54 0.45
C LEU A 54 -12.81 27.37 0.89
N ASN A 55 -13.34 26.15 0.81
CA ASN A 55 -14.72 25.82 1.11
C ASN A 55 -14.84 24.67 2.15
N PRO A 56 -14.31 24.82 3.37
CA PRO A 56 -14.28 23.73 4.34
C PRO A 56 -15.65 23.25 4.79
N ALA A 57 -16.67 24.12 4.72
CA ALA A 57 -18.06 23.77 5.00
C ALA A 57 -18.69 22.82 3.95
N GLY A 58 -18.08 22.69 2.78
CA GLY A 58 -18.52 21.77 1.72
C GLY A 58 -17.95 20.36 1.86
N LEU A 59 -17.02 20.12 2.82
CA LEU A 59 -16.51 18.78 3.06
C LEU A 59 -17.59 17.84 3.59
N PRO A 60 -17.61 16.58 3.12
CA PRO A 60 -18.49 15.55 3.66
C PRO A 60 -18.32 15.36 5.16
N VAL A 61 -19.45 15.27 5.90
CA VAL A 61 -19.42 15.09 7.37
C VAL A 61 -19.39 13.62 7.73
N ASP A 62 -20.13 12.78 7.01
CA ASP A 62 -20.24 11.35 7.27
C ASP A 62 -19.18 10.57 6.47
N ASP A 63 -18.79 9.41 6.99
CA ASP A 63 -17.93 8.48 6.25
C ASP A 63 -18.66 7.99 5.00
N GLY A 64 -17.92 7.93 3.88
CA GLY A 64 -18.51 7.49 2.62
C GLY A 64 -17.82 8.06 1.39
N LYS A 65 -18.51 7.90 0.25
CA LYS A 65 -18.05 8.33 -1.07
C LYS A 65 -18.95 9.46 -1.58
N TYR A 66 -18.29 10.48 -2.08
CA TYR A 66 -18.93 11.67 -2.61
C TYR A 66 -18.29 12.03 -3.95
N ASN A 67 -19.01 12.72 -4.81
CA ASN A 67 -18.50 13.13 -6.10
C ASN A 67 -18.45 14.65 -6.20
N LEU A 68 -17.35 15.16 -6.74
CA LEU A 68 -17.21 16.53 -7.20
C LEU A 68 -17.02 16.52 -8.72
N SER A 69 -17.73 17.37 -9.42
CA SER A 69 -17.53 17.48 -10.88
C SER A 69 -16.27 18.29 -11.18
N TYR A 70 -15.60 17.97 -12.29
CA TYR A 70 -14.48 18.75 -12.79
C TYR A 70 -14.85 20.20 -13.08
N GLU A 71 -16.06 20.41 -13.60
CA GLU A 71 -16.60 21.72 -13.92
C GLU A 71 -16.72 22.62 -12.67
N ALA A 72 -16.92 22.05 -11.49
CA ALA A 72 -16.94 22.84 -10.25
C ALA A 72 -15.57 23.46 -9.94
N LEU A 73 -14.49 22.75 -10.23
CA LEU A 73 -13.13 23.27 -10.08
C LEU A 73 -12.82 24.33 -11.14
N VAL A 74 -13.29 24.14 -12.38
CA VAL A 74 -13.13 25.11 -13.47
C VAL A 74 -13.92 26.40 -13.14
N GLN A 75 -15.15 26.29 -12.64
CA GLN A 75 -15.95 27.44 -12.22
C GLN A 75 -15.36 28.21 -11.03
N ALA A 76 -14.65 27.49 -10.16
CA ALA A 76 -13.89 28.10 -9.06
C ALA A 76 -12.53 28.69 -9.49
N GLU A 77 -12.20 28.64 -10.79
CA GLU A 77 -10.94 29.11 -11.37
C GLU A 77 -9.67 28.43 -10.81
N LEU A 78 -9.82 27.22 -10.25
CA LEU A 78 -8.73 26.46 -9.65
C LEU A 78 -8.00 25.57 -10.66
N ILE A 79 -8.65 25.23 -11.76
CA ILE A 79 -8.07 24.49 -12.88
C ILE A 79 -8.66 24.97 -14.21
N LYS A 80 -7.90 24.81 -15.28
CA LYS A 80 -8.36 25.14 -16.64
C LYS A 80 -9.24 24.01 -17.21
N PRO A 81 -10.08 24.30 -18.23
CA PRO A 81 -10.79 23.25 -19.00
C PRO A 81 -9.83 22.19 -19.54
N LEU A 82 -10.30 20.93 -19.68
CA LEU A 82 -9.45 19.80 -20.08
C LEU A 82 -8.73 20.02 -21.41
N ASN A 83 -9.35 20.67 -22.38
CA ASN A 83 -8.74 20.99 -23.67
C ASN A 83 -7.62 22.04 -23.60
N GLU A 84 -7.46 22.72 -22.48
CA GLU A 84 -6.29 23.57 -22.22
C GLU A 84 -5.23 22.84 -21.36
N VAL A 85 -5.60 21.74 -20.72
CA VAL A 85 -4.73 20.92 -19.87
C VAL A 85 -4.10 19.78 -20.67
N LEU A 86 -4.88 19.09 -21.50
CA LEU A 86 -4.47 17.95 -22.32
C LEU A 86 -4.56 18.26 -23.81
N GLU A 87 -3.67 17.67 -24.62
CA GLU A 87 -3.68 17.85 -26.07
C GLU A 87 -4.96 17.32 -26.72
N ASP A 88 -5.48 16.21 -26.23
CA ASP A 88 -6.73 15.55 -26.64
C ASP A 88 -7.90 15.79 -25.66
N GLY A 89 -7.81 16.84 -24.85
CA GLY A 89 -8.73 17.13 -23.77
C GLY A 89 -10.20 17.31 -24.18
N ASP A 90 -10.48 17.63 -25.45
CA ASP A 90 -11.84 17.72 -25.99
C ASP A 90 -12.54 16.34 -26.01
N THR A 91 -11.79 15.25 -26.04
CA THR A 91 -12.31 13.87 -26.01
C THR A 91 -12.31 13.27 -24.60
N CYS A 92 -11.79 14.00 -23.64
CA CYS A 92 -11.66 13.57 -22.26
C CYS A 92 -12.83 14.04 -21.38
N SER A 93 -13.09 13.27 -20.34
CA SER A 93 -13.96 13.65 -19.22
C SER A 93 -13.23 13.41 -17.90
N ALA A 94 -13.51 14.24 -16.91
CA ALA A 94 -12.96 14.07 -15.58
C ALA A 94 -14.01 14.25 -14.49
N SER A 95 -13.82 13.55 -13.39
CA SER A 95 -14.59 13.70 -12.16
C SER A 95 -13.70 13.41 -10.96
N ILE A 96 -14.12 13.78 -9.77
CA ILE A 96 -13.37 13.52 -8.56
C ILE A 96 -14.24 12.74 -7.59
N THR A 97 -13.74 11.60 -7.12
CA THR A 97 -14.34 10.89 -5.99
C THR A 97 -13.66 11.34 -4.70
N ILE A 98 -14.45 11.83 -3.75
CA ILE A 98 -13.99 12.17 -2.40
C ILE A 98 -14.37 11.02 -1.49
N VAL A 99 -13.41 10.47 -0.80
CA VAL A 99 -13.64 9.43 0.21
C VAL A 99 -13.32 10.02 1.58
N LYS A 100 -14.30 9.93 2.48
CA LYS A 100 -14.07 10.22 3.89
C LYS A 100 -14.08 8.94 4.69
N GLN A 101 -13.04 8.74 5.48
CA GLN A 101 -12.91 7.66 6.43
C GLN A 101 -12.40 8.23 7.75
N GLU A 102 -13.24 8.22 8.78
CA GLU A 102 -12.95 8.87 10.07
C GLU A 102 -12.60 10.37 9.90
N SER A 103 -11.36 10.75 10.17
CA SER A 103 -10.85 12.13 9.98
C SER A 103 -10.06 12.32 8.69
N ILE A 104 -9.91 11.29 7.87
CA ILE A 104 -9.07 11.28 6.67
C ILE A 104 -9.93 11.49 5.43
N TYR A 105 -9.49 12.41 4.56
CA TYR A 105 -10.08 12.64 3.25
C TYR A 105 -9.12 12.24 2.16
N SER A 106 -9.61 11.50 1.16
CA SER A 106 -8.89 11.16 -0.06
C SER A 106 -9.59 11.78 -1.26
N TYR A 107 -8.84 12.48 -2.08
CA TYR A 107 -9.33 13.09 -3.32
C TYR A 107 -8.79 12.31 -4.51
N ILE A 108 -9.68 11.71 -5.28
CA ILE A 108 -9.36 10.72 -6.30
C ILE A 108 -9.84 11.23 -7.65
N PRO A 109 -8.95 11.75 -8.48
CA PRO A 109 -9.27 12.11 -9.85
C PRO A 109 -9.58 10.87 -10.67
N ILE A 110 -10.62 10.94 -11.47
CA ILE A 110 -10.98 9.93 -12.46
C ILE A 110 -10.97 10.62 -13.82
N LEU A 111 -10.02 10.25 -14.67
CA LEU A 111 -9.86 10.77 -16.02
C LEU A 111 -10.19 9.67 -17.03
N ASN A 112 -10.98 9.99 -18.04
CA ASN A 112 -11.32 9.09 -19.12
C ASN A 112 -11.17 9.83 -20.46
N CYS A 113 -10.21 9.39 -21.27
CA CYS A 113 -9.93 9.87 -22.62
C CYS A 113 -10.13 8.74 -23.66
N GLY A 114 -11.11 7.87 -23.44
CA GLY A 114 -11.42 6.74 -24.30
C GLY A 114 -10.26 5.72 -24.39
N ASP A 115 -9.90 5.34 -25.61
CA ASP A 115 -8.83 4.37 -25.84
C ASP A 115 -7.43 4.89 -25.50
N ALA A 116 -7.26 6.23 -25.47
CA ALA A 116 -5.95 6.84 -25.21
C ALA A 116 -5.53 6.71 -23.74
N TYR A 117 -6.47 6.91 -22.82
CA TYR A 117 -6.20 6.84 -21.39
C TYR A 117 -7.48 6.68 -20.56
N THR A 118 -7.42 5.86 -19.55
CA THR A 118 -8.44 5.79 -18.50
C THR A 118 -7.77 5.51 -17.17
N THR A 119 -8.14 6.28 -16.12
CA THR A 119 -7.72 6.00 -14.76
C THR A 119 -8.03 4.54 -14.43
N ARG A 120 -7.02 3.75 -14.10
CA ARG A 120 -7.15 2.31 -13.84
C ARG A 120 -6.91 2.02 -12.38
N SER A 121 -7.79 1.22 -11.76
CA SER A 121 -7.53 0.70 -10.42
C SER A 121 -6.30 -0.22 -10.42
N LEU A 122 -5.62 -0.30 -9.28
CA LEU A 122 -4.51 -1.25 -9.13
C LEU A 122 -4.99 -2.69 -9.22
N VAL A 123 -6.20 -2.99 -8.73
CA VAL A 123 -6.81 -4.33 -8.82
C VAL A 123 -6.99 -4.73 -10.28
N ASP A 124 -7.60 -3.86 -11.12
CA ASP A 124 -7.80 -4.16 -12.54
C ASP A 124 -6.47 -4.42 -13.26
N LYS A 125 -5.43 -3.67 -12.92
CA LYS A 125 -4.09 -3.89 -13.48
C LYS A 125 -3.50 -5.23 -13.07
N ILE A 126 -3.55 -5.57 -11.77
CA ILE A 126 -3.03 -6.85 -11.27
C ILE A 126 -3.77 -8.03 -11.92
N LEU A 127 -5.11 -7.96 -12.02
CA LEU A 127 -5.91 -9.01 -12.62
C LEU A 127 -5.70 -9.12 -14.13
N ALA A 128 -5.38 -8.03 -14.82
CA ALA A 128 -5.03 -8.04 -16.24
C ALA A 128 -3.65 -8.67 -16.49
N ASP A 129 -2.69 -8.43 -15.60
CA ASP A 129 -1.33 -8.96 -15.72
C ASP A 129 -1.21 -10.42 -15.29
N ASN A 130 -2.14 -10.94 -14.50
CA ASN A 130 -2.06 -12.25 -13.88
C ASN A 130 -3.28 -13.10 -14.21
N GLN A 131 -3.09 -14.10 -15.05
CA GLN A 131 -4.14 -15.08 -15.30
C GLN A 131 -4.36 -15.96 -14.05
N VAL A 132 -5.63 -16.24 -13.75
CA VAL A 132 -5.99 -17.18 -12.69
C VAL A 132 -5.59 -18.59 -13.09
N VAL A 133 -4.86 -19.26 -12.19
CA VAL A 133 -4.40 -20.64 -12.36
C VAL A 133 -5.05 -21.56 -11.33
N THR A 134 -5.04 -22.87 -11.60
CA THR A 134 -5.57 -23.90 -10.68
C THR A 134 -4.48 -24.84 -10.16
N GLN A 135 -3.27 -24.70 -10.68
CA GLN A 135 -2.08 -25.48 -10.31
C GLN A 135 -0.83 -24.63 -10.48
N ASP A 136 0.30 -25.06 -9.93
CA ASP A 136 1.59 -24.37 -10.00
C ASP A 136 1.61 -23.00 -9.27
N SER A 137 2.63 -22.19 -9.55
CA SER A 137 2.75 -20.85 -8.99
C SER A 137 1.94 -19.83 -9.78
N GLY A 138 1.20 -18.96 -9.11
CA GLY A 138 0.43 -17.92 -9.79
C GLY A 138 -0.70 -17.35 -8.94
N LEU A 139 -1.63 -16.67 -9.60
CA LEU A 139 -2.83 -16.08 -9.02
C LEU A 139 -3.94 -17.14 -8.97
N TYR A 140 -4.51 -17.36 -7.81
CA TYR A 140 -5.65 -18.25 -7.57
C TYR A 140 -6.89 -17.44 -7.23
N GLN A 141 -8.05 -18.07 -7.41
CA GLN A 141 -9.35 -17.49 -7.02
C GLN A 141 -10.17 -18.52 -6.27
N ASP A 142 -10.74 -18.13 -5.15
CA ASP A 142 -11.70 -18.90 -4.38
C ASP A 142 -12.70 -17.97 -3.67
N ASN A 143 -14.00 -18.28 -3.79
CA ASN A 143 -15.10 -17.55 -3.11
C ASN A 143 -15.02 -16.02 -3.25
N GLY A 144 -14.64 -15.51 -4.43
CA GLY A 144 -14.55 -14.06 -4.70
C GLY A 144 -13.28 -13.40 -4.18
N GLU A 145 -12.37 -14.15 -3.59
CA GLU A 145 -11.04 -13.69 -3.17
C GLU A 145 -9.98 -14.21 -4.15
N TYR A 146 -9.07 -13.32 -4.57
CA TYR A 146 -7.87 -13.68 -5.31
C TYR A 146 -6.67 -13.69 -4.36
N TYR A 147 -5.74 -14.63 -4.56
CA TYR A 147 -4.53 -14.75 -3.76
C TYR A 147 -3.41 -15.43 -4.53
N PHE A 148 -2.17 -15.09 -4.22
CA PHE A 148 -1.03 -15.71 -4.87
C PHE A 148 -0.59 -16.98 -4.14
N LYS A 149 -0.05 -17.95 -4.90
CA LYS A 149 0.58 -19.17 -4.38
C LYS A 149 1.89 -19.44 -5.08
N GLY A 150 2.79 -20.10 -4.38
CA GLY A 150 4.03 -20.59 -4.96
C GLY A 150 5.15 -19.54 -5.01
N LYS A 151 6.13 -19.80 -5.87
CA LYS A 151 7.25 -18.88 -6.13
C LYS A 151 6.85 -17.86 -7.19
N VAL A 152 6.12 -16.83 -6.80
CA VAL A 152 5.72 -15.74 -7.68
C VAL A 152 6.72 -14.59 -7.61
N SER A 153 6.96 -13.89 -8.72
CA SER A 153 7.92 -12.80 -8.85
C SER A 153 7.30 -11.47 -9.27
N ASN A 154 6.00 -11.44 -9.51
CA ASN A 154 5.27 -10.29 -10.06
C ASN A 154 4.08 -9.85 -9.21
N ASN A 155 4.21 -9.96 -7.88
CA ASN A 155 3.20 -9.51 -6.91
C ASN A 155 3.79 -8.49 -5.90
N TYR A 156 4.75 -7.67 -6.35
CA TYR A 156 5.32 -6.59 -5.55
C TYR A 156 4.59 -5.27 -5.78
N VAL A 157 4.42 -4.52 -4.69
CA VAL A 157 3.88 -3.16 -4.68
C VAL A 157 4.88 -2.27 -3.95
N ALA A 158 5.14 -1.08 -4.48
CA ALA A 158 5.88 -0.02 -3.80
C ALA A 158 4.88 0.96 -3.18
N PHE A 159 4.92 1.10 -1.85
CA PHE A 159 4.01 1.99 -1.13
C PHE A 159 4.61 2.49 0.17
N GLY A 160 4.51 3.80 0.41
CA GLY A 160 5.26 4.48 1.46
C GLY A 160 6.74 4.58 1.13
N SER A 161 7.47 5.39 1.86
CA SER A 161 8.89 5.65 1.61
C SER A 161 9.69 5.89 2.88
N TYR A 162 10.99 5.83 2.75
CA TYR A 162 11.96 6.17 3.79
C TYR A 162 13.20 6.78 3.16
N GLU A 163 14.00 7.47 3.95
CA GLU A 163 15.25 8.02 3.48
C GLU A 163 16.40 7.02 3.65
N LYS A 164 17.16 6.79 2.57
CA LYS A 164 18.37 5.98 2.56
C LYS A 164 19.48 6.73 1.83
N LYS A 165 20.54 7.12 2.55
CA LYS A 165 21.66 7.89 1.97
C LYS A 165 21.19 9.16 1.25
N ASN A 166 20.33 9.94 1.87
CA ASN A 166 19.71 11.16 1.32
C ASN A 166 18.94 10.92 0.01
N LYS A 167 18.41 9.70 -0.17
CA LYS A 167 17.56 9.36 -1.30
C LYS A 167 16.28 8.71 -0.79
N GLU A 168 15.15 9.22 -1.23
CA GLU A 168 13.86 8.58 -0.99
C GLU A 168 13.84 7.20 -1.62
N THR A 169 13.43 6.21 -0.83
CA THR A 169 13.41 4.79 -1.22
C THR A 169 12.04 4.24 -0.84
N PRO A 170 11.31 3.59 -1.76
CA PRO A 170 10.01 3.04 -1.44
C PRO A 170 10.13 1.80 -0.55
N PHE A 171 9.13 1.59 0.32
CA PHE A 171 8.91 0.30 0.93
C PHE A 171 8.32 -0.69 -0.07
N LEU A 172 8.84 -1.90 -0.07
CA LEU A 172 8.32 -3.00 -0.89
C LEU A 172 7.38 -3.88 -0.07
N TRP A 173 6.29 -4.24 -0.70
CA TRP A 173 5.24 -5.09 -0.17
C TRP A 173 4.97 -6.25 -1.11
N ARG A 174 4.43 -7.35 -0.57
CA ARG A 174 3.91 -8.48 -1.34
C ARG A 174 2.38 -8.51 -1.25
N ILE A 175 1.71 -8.74 -2.36
CA ILE A 175 0.26 -8.93 -2.39
C ILE A 175 -0.06 -10.27 -1.74
N VAL A 176 -0.86 -10.25 -0.68
CA VAL A 176 -1.36 -11.44 0.04
C VAL A 176 -2.67 -11.90 -0.57
N SER A 177 -3.64 -10.99 -0.66
CA SER A 177 -4.94 -11.26 -1.27
C SER A 177 -5.60 -10.00 -1.83
N ILE A 178 -6.60 -10.22 -2.69
CA ILE A 178 -7.46 -9.18 -3.26
C ILE A 178 -8.89 -9.62 -3.05
N LYS A 179 -9.68 -8.79 -2.37
CA LYS A 179 -11.10 -9.05 -2.12
C LYS A 179 -11.86 -7.73 -2.08
N ASP A 180 -13.06 -7.70 -2.68
CA ASP A 180 -13.93 -6.52 -2.69
C ASP A 180 -13.22 -5.25 -3.23
N ASN A 181 -12.34 -5.41 -4.24
CA ASN A 181 -11.45 -4.38 -4.80
C ASN A 181 -10.42 -3.81 -3.82
N GLU A 182 -10.17 -4.47 -2.71
CA GLU A 182 -9.15 -4.11 -1.74
C GLU A 182 -7.97 -5.08 -1.83
N ILE A 183 -6.77 -4.58 -1.55
CA ILE A 183 -5.55 -5.38 -1.69
C ILE A 183 -4.86 -5.48 -0.34
N LYS A 184 -4.83 -6.69 0.23
CA LYS A 184 -4.01 -6.95 1.43
C LYS A 184 -2.55 -7.15 1.03
N LEU A 185 -1.69 -6.39 1.66
CA LEU A 185 -0.24 -6.39 1.45
C LEU A 185 0.49 -6.82 2.72
N LYS A 186 1.65 -7.49 2.56
CA LYS A 186 2.61 -7.79 3.63
C LYS A 186 3.92 -7.07 3.34
N ALA A 187 4.48 -6.38 4.33
CA ALA A 187 5.78 -5.73 4.22
C ALA A 187 6.92 -6.74 4.01
N MET A 188 7.90 -6.37 3.18
CA MET A 188 9.13 -7.14 2.98
C MET A 188 10.21 -6.82 4.03
N SER A 189 9.99 -5.84 4.89
CA SER A 189 10.87 -5.47 5.99
C SER A 189 10.10 -5.38 7.30
N ASN A 190 10.76 -5.73 8.40
CA ASN A 190 10.22 -5.54 9.74
C ASN A 190 10.27 -4.06 10.16
N ILE A 191 9.58 -3.72 11.24
CA ILE A 191 9.51 -2.35 11.79
C ILE A 191 10.77 -1.89 12.54
N GLY A 192 11.82 -2.72 12.57
CA GLY A 192 13.14 -2.39 13.16
C GLY A 192 13.32 -2.79 14.61
N THR A 193 12.27 -2.89 15.39
CA THR A 193 12.31 -3.31 16.80
C THR A 193 11.64 -4.67 16.99
N LYS A 194 12.15 -5.45 17.96
CA LYS A 194 11.43 -6.64 18.44
C LYS A 194 10.42 -6.19 19.49
N VAL A 195 9.23 -6.72 19.44
CA VAL A 195 8.11 -6.42 20.33
C VAL A 195 7.73 -7.66 21.11
N THR A 196 7.51 -7.49 22.40
CA THR A 196 6.87 -8.50 23.24
C THR A 196 5.38 -8.51 22.91
N TRP A 197 4.81 -9.69 22.72
CA TRP A 197 3.37 -9.80 22.43
C TRP A 197 2.55 -9.37 23.64
N ASP A 198 2.92 -9.87 24.82
CA ASP A 198 2.36 -9.52 26.14
C ASP A 198 3.34 -9.92 27.22
N SER A 199 3.75 -9.00 28.10
CA SER A 199 4.75 -9.25 29.15
C SER A 199 4.17 -9.53 30.53
N ARG A 200 2.83 -9.49 30.69
CA ARG A 200 2.18 -9.62 31.99
C ARG A 200 2.43 -10.99 32.61
N TYR A 201 2.51 -11.04 33.95
CA TYR A 201 2.51 -12.29 34.69
C TYR A 201 1.20 -13.03 34.49
N ASN A 202 1.28 -14.26 33.98
CA ASN A 202 0.10 -15.08 33.69
C ASN A 202 -0.29 -15.91 34.91
N SER A 203 -1.31 -15.47 35.64
CA SER A 203 -1.81 -16.15 36.84
C SER A 203 -2.44 -17.53 36.54
N ASN A 204 -2.94 -17.74 35.32
CA ASN A 204 -3.51 -19.05 34.94
C ASN A 204 -2.45 -20.13 34.80
N GLU A 205 -1.23 -19.73 34.41
CA GLU A 205 -0.09 -20.64 34.25
C GLU A 205 0.89 -20.57 35.43
N ASN A 206 0.68 -19.65 36.37
CA ASN A 206 1.59 -19.34 37.46
C ASN A 206 3.03 -19.09 36.99
N LYS A 207 3.18 -18.32 35.90
CA LYS A 207 4.44 -18.09 35.20
C LYS A 207 4.53 -16.68 34.59
N GLU A 208 5.77 -16.26 34.36
CA GLU A 208 6.08 -15.15 33.44
C GLU A 208 6.00 -15.69 32.01
N SER A 209 4.82 -15.63 31.40
CA SER A 209 4.58 -16.13 30.03
C SER A 209 3.73 -15.21 29.18
N GLY A 210 3.17 -14.15 29.76
CA GLY A 210 2.21 -13.28 29.11
C GLY A 210 0.84 -13.94 28.95
N TYR A 211 -0.11 -13.19 28.38
CA TYR A 211 -1.44 -13.67 28.00
C TYR A 211 -1.62 -13.60 26.49
N ASN A 212 -2.31 -14.58 25.94
CA ASN A 212 -2.69 -14.58 24.54
C ASN A 212 -4.07 -13.92 24.30
N ASP A 213 -4.29 -12.79 24.94
CA ASP A 213 -5.50 -11.97 24.83
C ASP A 213 -5.16 -10.66 24.11
N PHE A 214 -5.59 -10.55 22.84
CA PHE A 214 -5.25 -9.43 21.98
C PHE A 214 -5.75 -8.09 22.53
N ASP A 215 -6.94 -8.03 23.13
CA ASP A 215 -7.54 -6.78 23.59
C ASP A 215 -6.68 -6.03 24.62
N TYR A 216 -5.82 -6.75 25.34
CA TYR A 216 -4.97 -6.21 26.41
C TYR A 216 -3.46 -6.38 26.14
N SER A 217 -3.08 -6.76 24.93
CA SER A 217 -1.69 -7.09 24.57
C SER A 217 -0.88 -5.86 24.19
N GLU A 218 0.44 -5.95 24.37
CA GLU A 218 1.40 -4.92 23.91
C GLU A 218 1.49 -4.88 22.38
N ILE A 219 1.28 -6.02 21.71
CA ILE A 219 1.31 -6.04 20.23
C ILE A 219 0.17 -5.20 19.65
N LYS A 220 -0.99 -5.15 20.31
CA LYS A 220 -2.10 -4.27 19.91
C LYS A 220 -1.66 -2.80 19.90
N ASP A 221 -0.98 -2.38 20.97
CA ASP A 221 -0.49 -1.01 21.09
C ASP A 221 0.62 -0.72 20.07
N ALA A 222 1.53 -1.68 19.86
CA ALA A 222 2.56 -1.57 18.83
C ALA A 222 1.99 -1.43 17.41
N LEU A 223 0.92 -2.15 17.06
CA LEU A 223 0.24 -1.99 15.78
C LEU A 223 -0.43 -0.61 15.65
N ARG A 224 -0.97 -0.07 16.75
CA ARG A 224 -1.55 1.28 16.76
C ARG A 224 -0.49 2.36 16.61
N ASP A 225 0.68 2.20 17.25
CA ASP A 225 1.79 3.15 17.16
C ASP A 225 2.35 3.28 15.74
N LEU A 226 2.20 2.26 14.88
CA LEU A 226 2.59 2.33 13.48
C LEU A 226 1.84 3.41 12.68
N GLU A 227 0.68 3.86 13.15
CA GLU A 227 -0.09 4.93 12.52
C GLU A 227 0.61 6.30 12.67
N THR A 228 1.46 6.45 13.68
CA THR A 228 2.22 7.69 13.95
C THR A 228 3.71 7.56 13.61
N THR A 229 4.28 6.38 13.79
CA THR A 229 5.68 6.08 13.50
C THR A 229 5.76 4.75 12.79
N PHE A 230 5.62 4.80 11.48
CA PHE A 230 5.48 3.58 10.66
C PHE A 230 6.67 2.62 10.79
N ASN A 231 7.90 3.12 10.90
CA ASN A 231 9.07 2.25 11.00
C ASN A 231 10.20 2.95 11.77
N HIS A 232 10.71 2.29 12.81
CA HIS A 232 11.80 2.81 13.64
C HIS A 232 13.21 2.52 13.10
N ARG A 233 13.29 1.69 12.04
CA ARG A 233 14.58 1.30 11.45
C ARG A 233 15.14 2.34 10.48
N TYR A 234 14.25 3.13 9.86
CA TYR A 234 14.60 4.02 8.78
C TYR A 234 14.25 5.47 9.13
N GLU A 235 15.11 6.38 8.71
CA GLU A 235 14.87 7.82 8.85
C GLU A 235 13.75 8.25 7.89
N ASN A 236 12.93 9.20 8.33
CA ASN A 236 11.82 9.76 7.56
C ASN A 236 10.88 8.70 6.96
N ALA A 237 10.68 7.58 7.68
CA ALA A 237 9.75 6.55 7.24
C ALA A 237 8.32 7.06 7.31
N GLN A 238 7.61 7.01 6.20
CA GLN A 238 6.23 7.51 6.07
C GLN A 238 5.37 6.60 5.20
N ILE A 239 4.08 6.63 5.47
CA ILE A 239 3.07 5.91 4.71
C ILE A 239 1.80 6.79 4.63
N ASP A 240 1.16 6.81 3.47
CA ASP A 240 -0.07 7.58 3.27
C ASP A 240 -1.29 6.77 3.75
N LEU A 241 -1.76 7.06 4.97
CA LEU A 241 -2.93 6.39 5.55
C LEU A 241 -4.21 6.62 4.75
N SER A 242 -4.29 7.69 3.94
CA SER A 242 -5.48 7.99 3.12
C SER A 242 -5.74 6.95 2.01
N LYS A 243 -4.73 6.17 1.66
CA LYS A 243 -4.82 5.04 0.70
C LYS A 243 -5.18 3.72 1.38
N LEU A 244 -5.16 3.68 2.69
CA LEU A 244 -5.41 2.46 3.46
C LEU A 244 -6.87 2.37 3.89
N LYS A 245 -7.31 1.14 4.09
CA LYS A 245 -8.57 0.82 4.77
C LYS A 245 -8.29 0.30 6.16
N ALA A 246 -8.81 0.97 7.18
CA ALA A 246 -8.82 0.42 8.53
C ALA A 246 -9.85 -0.70 8.62
N SER A 247 -9.43 -1.85 9.16
CA SER A 247 -10.25 -3.07 9.25
C SER A 247 -10.16 -3.71 10.62
N ASN A 248 -11.19 -4.45 11.01
CA ASN A 248 -11.10 -5.31 12.17
C ASN A 248 -10.12 -6.45 11.89
N LEU A 249 -9.23 -6.74 12.84
CA LEU A 249 -8.22 -7.78 12.71
C LEU A 249 -8.80 -9.16 13.05
N CYS A 250 -8.32 -10.20 12.37
CA CYS A 250 -8.66 -11.59 12.62
C CYS A 250 -7.90 -12.09 13.86
N ILE A 251 -8.54 -12.11 15.04
CA ILE A 251 -7.95 -12.45 16.33
C ILE A 251 -8.45 -13.81 16.89
N GLY A 252 -9.12 -14.60 16.07
CA GLY A 252 -9.53 -15.96 16.44
C GLY A 252 -8.33 -16.88 16.65
N LYS A 253 -8.59 -17.98 17.33
CA LYS A 253 -7.56 -18.95 17.75
C LYS A 253 -7.44 -20.12 16.79
N ARG A 254 -6.24 -20.70 16.73
CA ARG A 254 -5.92 -21.89 15.94
C ARG A 254 -5.02 -22.82 16.75
N GLU A 255 -5.04 -24.12 16.44
CA GLU A 255 -4.05 -25.09 16.89
C GLU A 255 -3.06 -25.42 15.76
N LEU A 256 -1.83 -25.81 16.11
CA LEU A 256 -0.82 -26.23 15.12
C LEU A 256 -1.31 -27.36 14.22
N SER A 257 -2.12 -28.27 14.78
CA SER A 257 -2.71 -29.40 14.05
C SER A 257 -3.93 -29.06 13.21
N ASP A 258 -4.47 -27.84 13.31
CA ASP A 258 -5.63 -27.46 12.53
C ASP A 258 -5.31 -27.42 11.05
N PRO A 259 -5.99 -28.23 10.22
CA PRO A 259 -5.67 -28.33 8.81
C PRO A 259 -6.05 -27.06 8.04
N LEU A 260 -5.34 -26.83 6.93
CA LEU A 260 -5.65 -25.77 5.99
C LEU A 260 -7.11 -25.82 5.52
N SER A 261 -7.67 -27.02 5.37
CA SER A 261 -9.06 -27.26 4.92
C SER A 261 -10.13 -26.70 5.86
N LYS A 262 -9.79 -26.38 7.11
CA LYS A 262 -10.70 -25.65 8.02
C LYS A 262 -10.86 -24.15 7.67
N GLY A 263 -10.13 -23.66 6.68
CA GLY A 263 -10.18 -22.26 6.26
C GLY A 263 -9.57 -21.31 7.28
N ASN A 264 -9.95 -20.03 7.18
CA ASN A 264 -9.44 -18.96 8.03
C ASN A 264 -10.15 -18.93 9.39
N LEU A 265 -9.72 -19.81 10.30
CA LEU A 265 -10.24 -19.87 11.68
C LEU A 265 -9.97 -18.58 12.45
N GLU A 266 -8.90 -17.89 12.12
CA GLU A 266 -8.49 -16.63 12.74
C GLU A 266 -9.54 -15.54 12.58
N CYS A 267 -10.27 -15.54 11.47
CA CYS A 267 -11.34 -14.58 11.19
C CYS A 267 -12.72 -14.98 11.76
N THR A 268 -12.81 -16.04 12.56
CA THR A 268 -14.05 -16.37 13.31
C THR A 268 -14.30 -15.39 14.46
N VAL A 269 -13.25 -14.71 14.93
CA VAL A 269 -13.34 -13.64 15.93
C VAL A 269 -12.59 -12.44 15.40
N LEU A 270 -13.21 -11.27 15.44
CA LEU A 270 -12.64 -10.01 15.00
C LEU A 270 -12.34 -9.10 16.19
N SER A 271 -11.32 -8.27 16.05
CA SER A 271 -11.04 -7.19 17.01
C SER A 271 -12.21 -6.22 17.11
N LYS A 272 -12.39 -5.59 18.26
CA LYS A 272 -13.45 -4.59 18.47
C LYS A 272 -13.19 -3.33 17.66
N ASP A 273 -11.95 -2.87 17.70
CA ASP A 273 -11.51 -1.68 16.99
C ASP A 273 -10.98 -2.04 15.60
N LYS A 274 -10.96 -1.05 14.72
CA LYS A 274 -10.30 -1.11 13.42
C LYS A 274 -8.85 -0.67 13.53
N TYR A 275 -8.00 -1.23 12.66
CA TYR A 275 -6.56 -0.97 12.57
C TYR A 275 -6.16 -0.80 11.10
N PHE A 276 -5.24 0.11 10.83
CA PHE A 276 -4.60 0.20 9.52
C PHE A 276 -3.52 -0.87 9.35
N PHE A 277 -2.93 -1.32 10.46
CA PHE A 277 -1.84 -2.31 10.47
C PHE A 277 -2.26 -3.59 11.18
N GLY A 278 -1.83 -4.72 10.62
CA GLY A 278 -2.01 -6.05 11.19
C GLY A 278 -0.80 -6.93 10.93
N THR A 279 -0.98 -8.24 11.00
CA THR A 279 0.00 -9.25 10.59
C THR A 279 -0.66 -10.27 9.68
N ILE A 280 0.14 -11.12 8.99
CA ILE A 280 -0.43 -12.29 8.32
C ILE A 280 -0.92 -13.29 9.35
N THR A 281 -1.88 -14.12 8.95
CA THR A 281 -2.35 -15.26 9.74
C THR A 281 -1.64 -16.55 9.32
N PRO A 282 -1.58 -17.58 10.18
CA PRO A 282 -1.11 -18.89 9.78
C PRO A 282 -1.87 -19.47 8.57
N TYR A 283 -3.17 -19.19 8.45
CA TYR A 283 -3.94 -19.59 7.27
C TYR A 283 -3.41 -18.96 5.98
N GLU A 284 -3.15 -17.65 5.96
CA GLU A 284 -2.63 -16.95 4.79
C GLU A 284 -1.25 -17.47 4.38
N TYR A 285 -0.40 -17.77 5.36
CA TYR A 285 0.91 -18.37 5.11
C TYR A 285 0.80 -19.76 4.51
N MET A 286 0.02 -20.66 5.11
CA MET A 286 -0.20 -22.01 4.57
C MET A 286 -0.77 -21.96 3.16
N ARG A 287 -1.78 -21.11 2.95
CA ARG A 287 -2.45 -20.94 1.64
C ARG A 287 -1.50 -20.49 0.54
N ALA A 288 -0.44 -19.75 0.88
CA ALA A 288 0.54 -19.26 -0.08
C ALA A 288 1.50 -20.35 -0.61
N SER A 289 1.60 -21.50 0.03
CA SER A 289 2.39 -22.64 -0.47
C SER A 289 1.64 -23.42 -1.57
N THR A 290 2.37 -23.90 -2.58
CA THR A 290 1.89 -24.89 -3.54
C THR A 290 2.29 -26.32 -3.19
N ASP A 291 3.03 -26.51 -2.09
CA ASP A 291 3.40 -27.85 -1.65
C ASP A 291 2.16 -28.59 -1.09
N LYS A 292 1.86 -29.76 -1.67
CA LYS A 292 0.71 -30.59 -1.26
C LYS A 292 0.80 -31.11 0.18
N ASP A 293 2.00 -31.18 0.73
CA ASP A 293 2.27 -31.64 2.09
C ASP A 293 2.16 -30.51 3.12
N CYS A 294 1.90 -29.25 2.69
CA CYS A 294 1.49 -28.15 3.55
C CYS A 294 0.03 -28.29 3.96
N VAL A 295 -0.23 -29.12 4.94
CA VAL A 295 -1.60 -29.48 5.36
C VAL A 295 -2.05 -28.79 6.65
N ASN A 296 -1.13 -28.34 7.50
CA ASN A 296 -1.38 -27.59 8.74
C ASN A 296 -0.18 -26.69 9.07
N ALA A 297 -0.30 -25.83 10.09
CA ALA A 297 0.71 -24.84 10.43
C ALA A 297 2.04 -25.42 10.95
N SER A 298 2.04 -26.67 11.48
CA SER A 298 3.26 -27.36 11.90
C SER A 298 3.98 -28.08 10.76
N SER A 299 3.45 -28.06 9.53
CA SER A 299 4.07 -28.74 8.40
C SER A 299 5.22 -27.91 7.85
N LEU A 300 6.46 -28.43 7.93
CA LEU A 300 7.64 -27.83 7.32
C LEU A 300 7.48 -27.65 5.79
N ALA A 301 6.62 -28.41 5.14
CA ALA A 301 6.34 -28.26 3.72
C ALA A 301 5.70 -26.91 3.39
N CYS A 302 5.15 -26.19 4.36
CA CYS A 302 4.52 -24.88 4.12
C CYS A 302 5.50 -23.78 3.71
N GLN A 303 6.79 -23.93 4.00
CA GLN A 303 7.85 -23.03 3.51
C GLN A 303 8.17 -23.26 2.04
N ASN A 304 7.95 -24.48 1.55
CA ASN A 304 8.27 -24.84 0.18
C ASN A 304 7.36 -24.10 -0.80
N TYR A 305 7.96 -23.58 -1.86
CA TYR A 305 7.19 -22.87 -2.89
C TYR A 305 6.20 -21.86 -2.28
N ASN A 306 6.70 -21.07 -1.33
CA ASN A 306 5.91 -20.07 -0.59
C ASN A 306 6.62 -18.71 -0.65
N TYR A 307 5.98 -17.75 -1.30
CA TYR A 307 6.55 -16.39 -1.43
C TYR A 307 6.45 -15.57 -0.14
N LEU A 308 5.65 -15.98 0.83
CA LEU A 308 5.54 -15.33 2.15
C LEU A 308 6.54 -15.87 3.17
N ALA A 309 7.27 -16.97 2.84
CA ALA A 309 8.32 -17.50 3.70
C ALA A 309 9.48 -16.49 3.81
N LEU A 310 9.81 -16.12 5.04
CA LEU A 310 10.89 -15.21 5.38
C LEU A 310 11.90 -15.94 6.27
N THR A 311 13.15 -15.47 6.26
CA THR A 311 14.22 -16.00 7.10
C THR A 311 14.33 -15.33 8.47
N ASP A 312 13.48 -14.33 8.77
CA ASP A 312 13.49 -13.60 10.04
C ASP A 312 12.29 -14.01 10.90
N SER A 313 12.45 -13.89 12.22
CA SER A 313 11.39 -14.25 13.16
C SER A 313 10.31 -13.17 13.19
N GLU A 314 9.04 -13.56 13.06
CA GLU A 314 7.91 -12.64 13.09
C GLU A 314 6.74 -13.10 13.96
N TRP A 315 6.09 -12.14 14.60
CA TRP A 315 4.82 -12.35 15.27
C TRP A 315 3.66 -12.43 14.29
N THR A 316 2.72 -13.31 14.61
CA THR A 316 1.31 -13.15 14.22
C THR A 316 0.51 -12.61 15.41
N ILE A 317 -0.73 -12.17 15.14
CA ILE A 317 -1.69 -11.88 16.22
C ILE A 317 -2.54 -13.11 16.57
N THR A 318 -2.28 -14.26 15.96
CA THR A 318 -3.06 -15.49 16.15
C THR A 318 -2.64 -16.21 17.42
N ALA A 319 -3.58 -16.33 18.32
CA ALA A 319 -3.40 -17.05 19.58
C ALA A 319 -3.68 -18.56 19.42
N VAL A 320 -3.09 -19.36 20.32
CA VAL A 320 -3.38 -20.77 20.49
C VAL A 320 -4.62 -20.94 21.36
N GLY A 321 -5.47 -21.90 21.03
CA GLY A 321 -6.70 -22.21 21.79
C GLY A 321 -6.45 -23.03 23.04
N SER A 322 -5.44 -23.94 23.02
CA SER A 322 -5.19 -24.93 24.05
C SER A 322 -4.54 -24.43 25.34
N ASN A 323 -4.05 -23.17 25.34
CA ASN A 323 -3.45 -22.56 26.53
C ASN A 323 -3.72 -21.06 26.57
N SER A 324 -3.29 -20.38 27.65
CA SER A 324 -3.54 -18.94 27.85
C SER A 324 -2.38 -18.01 27.47
N TYR A 325 -1.29 -18.53 26.88
CA TYR A 325 -0.06 -17.77 26.61
C TYR A 325 0.54 -17.99 25.23
N GLY A 326 0.13 -19.02 24.52
CA GLY A 326 0.73 -19.42 23.25
C GLY A 326 0.28 -18.53 22.10
N ILE A 327 1.25 -18.07 21.33
CA ILE A 327 1.07 -17.27 20.13
C ILE A 327 1.80 -17.91 18.97
N PHE A 328 1.16 -17.95 17.81
CA PHE A 328 1.82 -18.34 16.58
C PHE A 328 2.87 -17.31 16.19
N ALA A 329 4.07 -17.77 15.90
CA ALA A 329 5.11 -16.99 15.31
C ALA A 329 5.83 -17.78 14.22
N TYR A 330 6.29 -17.09 13.21
CA TYR A 330 7.18 -17.65 12.22
C TYR A 330 8.62 -17.48 12.70
N ASP A 331 9.42 -18.54 12.64
CA ASP A 331 10.83 -18.52 13.04
C ASP A 331 11.58 -19.64 12.30
N ASP A 332 12.75 -19.34 11.76
CA ASP A 332 13.63 -20.27 11.06
C ASP A 332 12.86 -21.23 10.10
N ASP A 333 12.04 -20.65 9.21
CA ASP A 333 11.29 -21.33 8.15
C ASP A 333 10.04 -22.16 8.61
N GLU A 334 9.62 -22.09 9.86
CA GLU A 334 8.41 -22.77 10.33
C GLU A 334 7.57 -21.94 11.30
N TYR A 335 6.26 -22.27 11.39
CA TYR A 335 5.42 -21.74 12.44
C TYR A 335 5.57 -22.58 13.71
N GLU A 336 5.87 -21.88 14.78
CA GLU A 336 5.92 -22.44 16.14
C GLU A 336 5.04 -21.65 17.10
N ILE A 337 4.81 -22.23 18.27
CA ILE A 337 4.10 -21.58 19.36
C ILE A 337 5.12 -21.05 20.37
N TYR A 338 5.11 -19.74 20.53
CA TYR A 338 5.95 -19.05 21.52
C TYR A 338 5.12 -18.49 22.66
N LYS A 339 5.76 -18.30 23.81
CA LYS A 339 5.16 -17.57 24.92
C LYS A 339 4.98 -16.10 24.53
N ALA A 340 3.87 -15.52 24.93
CA ALA A 340 3.55 -14.12 24.60
C ALA A 340 4.59 -13.11 25.13
N ASN A 341 5.36 -13.44 26.18
CA ASN A 341 6.44 -12.61 26.69
C ASN A 341 7.77 -12.72 25.91
N THR A 342 7.81 -13.49 24.83
CA THR A 342 8.97 -13.52 23.91
C THR A 342 8.97 -12.26 23.07
N ALA A 343 10.15 -11.80 22.64
CA ALA A 343 10.27 -10.65 21.74
C ALA A 343 10.60 -11.07 20.31
N LYS A 344 9.76 -10.73 19.35
CA LYS A 344 9.95 -10.98 17.89
C LYS A 344 9.64 -9.75 17.08
N HIS A 345 10.00 -9.78 15.80
CA HIS A 345 9.70 -8.69 14.88
C HIS A 345 8.23 -8.68 14.46
N ILE A 346 7.77 -7.51 14.03
CA ILE A 346 6.51 -7.34 13.30
C ILE A 346 6.87 -7.06 11.84
N PHE A 347 6.28 -7.84 10.92
CA PHE A 347 6.20 -7.53 9.50
C PHE A 347 4.78 -7.11 9.22
N PRO A 348 4.49 -5.81 9.15
CA PRO A 348 3.13 -5.35 9.12
C PRO A 348 2.41 -5.77 7.85
N THR A 349 1.12 -6.01 7.96
CA THR A 349 0.21 -6.03 6.83
C THR A 349 -0.63 -4.76 6.83
N ILE A 350 -1.01 -4.33 5.63
CA ILE A 350 -1.95 -3.23 5.39
C ILE A 350 -2.98 -3.69 4.37
N THR A 351 -4.11 -2.99 4.32
CA THR A 351 -5.08 -3.16 3.23
C THR A 351 -5.16 -1.84 2.46
N LEU A 352 -4.77 -1.87 1.19
CA LEU A 352 -5.03 -0.76 0.28
C LEU A 352 -6.54 -0.73 0.01
N SER A 353 -7.10 0.46 0.06
CA SER A 353 -8.49 0.68 -0.28
C SER A 353 -8.73 0.47 -1.79
N GLU A 354 -9.98 0.31 -2.19
CA GLU A 354 -10.41 0.25 -3.60
C GLU A 354 -9.98 1.47 -4.44
N PHE A 355 -9.48 2.53 -3.78
CA PHE A 355 -8.99 3.77 -4.38
C PHE A 355 -7.48 3.80 -4.57
N ALA A 356 -6.81 2.67 -4.50
CA ALA A 356 -5.44 2.53 -4.96
C ALA A 356 -5.43 2.44 -6.49
N TYR A 357 -5.01 3.53 -7.14
CA TYR A 357 -4.92 3.58 -8.60
C TYR A 357 -3.51 3.28 -9.07
N TYR A 358 -3.44 2.56 -10.20
CA TYR A 358 -2.18 2.20 -10.84
C TYR A 358 -1.45 3.41 -11.38
N ASN A 359 -0.13 3.49 -11.13
CA ASN A 359 0.76 4.56 -11.56
C ASN A 359 2.08 4.06 -12.16
N GLY A 360 2.12 2.85 -12.67
CA GLY A 360 3.31 2.27 -13.28
C GLY A 360 3.77 0.97 -12.66
N GLY A 361 4.81 0.39 -13.23
CA GLY A 361 5.40 -0.87 -12.82
C GLY A 361 4.66 -2.11 -13.33
N ASN A 362 5.33 -3.25 -13.23
CA ASN A 362 4.84 -4.56 -13.71
C ASN A 362 4.74 -5.61 -12.58
N GLY A 363 4.92 -5.18 -11.33
CA GLY A 363 4.79 -6.02 -10.15
C GLY A 363 6.01 -6.86 -9.80
N THR A 364 7.15 -6.69 -10.50
CA THR A 364 8.41 -7.35 -10.11
C THR A 364 9.11 -6.59 -8.97
N ALA A 365 10.11 -7.19 -8.35
CA ALA A 365 10.87 -6.52 -7.28
C ALA A 365 11.66 -5.32 -7.80
N GLU A 366 12.11 -5.37 -9.06
CA GLU A 366 12.86 -4.31 -9.75
C GLU A 366 11.95 -3.21 -10.29
N ASP A 367 10.70 -3.55 -10.63
CA ASP A 367 9.69 -2.65 -11.18
C ASP A 367 8.32 -2.95 -10.54
N PRO A 368 8.18 -2.67 -9.23
CA PRO A 368 6.96 -2.96 -8.48
C PRO A 368 5.78 -2.11 -8.97
N TYR A 369 4.56 -2.59 -8.78
CA TYR A 369 3.38 -1.76 -9.02
C TYR A 369 3.47 -0.49 -8.17
N LEU A 370 3.31 0.64 -8.81
CA LEU A 370 3.23 1.97 -8.19
C LEU A 370 1.77 2.37 -8.03
N ILE A 371 1.47 3.11 -6.97
CA ILE A 371 0.13 3.64 -6.69
C ILE A 371 0.16 5.15 -6.53
N ARG A 372 -0.97 5.77 -6.81
CA ARG A 372 -1.21 7.22 -6.66
C ARG A 372 -2.52 7.48 -5.93
#